data_e46794ee93e881102f6e76ca8bf5a41a
#
_entry.id   e46794ee93e881102f6e76ca8bf5a41a
#
_cell.length_a   1.000
_cell.length_b   1.000
_cell.length_c   1.000
_cell.angle_alpha   90.00
_cell.angle_beta   90.00
_cell.angle_gamma   90.00
#
_symmetry.space_group_name_H-M   'P 1'
#
loop_
_entity.id
_entity.type
_entity.pdbx_description
1 polymer ?
#
loop_
_entity_poly.entity_id
_entity_poly.type
_entity_poly.pdbx_seq_one_letter_code
_entity_poly.pdbx_strand_id
1 'polypeptide(L)'
;HVDFTVEVERSLRVLDGAVATFCAVGGVEPQSETVWRQADKYNVPRIGYVNKMDRSGANYYEVVRQVKEVLGAHPCPIQIPIGAEETFKGIVDLIKMKAIYWHDESMGADYSIEEIPADLQAEAEEWRDKMLESLAECDDAIMEKYFDDPSTITEEEIHTAIRKGTLA
;
A
#
# COMPACT_ATOMS: atom_id res chain seq x y z
N HIS A 1 -9.41 19.22 -4.60
CA HIS A 1 -9.87 20.51 -4.10
C HIS A 1 -11.37 20.42 -3.78
N VAL A 2 -11.81 20.91 -2.64
CA VAL A 2 -13.20 20.77 -2.16
C VAL A 2 -14.21 21.36 -3.14
N ASP A 3 -13.82 22.36 -3.89
CA ASP A 3 -14.69 23.07 -4.84
C ASP A 3 -15.06 22.26 -6.09
N PHE A 4 -14.40 21.12 -6.31
CA PHE A 4 -14.62 20.24 -7.47
C PHE A 4 -15.34 18.93 -7.13
N THR A 5 -16.12 18.91 -6.06
CA THR A 5 -16.81 17.70 -5.58
C THR A 5 -17.69 17.05 -6.67
N VAL A 6 -18.38 17.86 -7.48
CA VAL A 6 -19.26 17.36 -8.55
C VAL A 6 -18.46 16.73 -9.68
N GLU A 7 -17.33 17.31 -10.07
CA GLU A 7 -16.43 16.76 -11.09
C GLU A 7 -15.79 15.46 -10.62
N VAL A 8 -15.34 15.41 -9.36
CA VAL A 8 -14.81 14.19 -8.74
C VAL A 8 -15.87 13.09 -8.72
N GLU A 9 -17.10 13.41 -8.28
CA GLU A 9 -18.19 12.45 -8.25
C GLU A 9 -18.58 11.93 -9.64
N ARG A 10 -18.60 12.78 -10.65
CA ARG A 10 -18.82 12.37 -12.04
C ARG A 10 -17.73 11.43 -12.55
N SER A 11 -16.47 11.72 -12.22
CA SER A 11 -15.33 10.88 -12.59
C SER A 11 -15.41 9.52 -11.95
N LEU A 12 -15.71 9.44 -10.65
CA LEU A 12 -15.81 8.19 -9.89
C LEU A 12 -16.86 7.23 -10.47
N ARG A 13 -17.93 7.74 -11.10
CA ARG A 13 -18.98 6.90 -11.69
C ARG A 13 -18.54 6.06 -12.87
N VAL A 14 -17.41 6.38 -13.49
CA VAL A 14 -16.92 5.73 -14.72
C VAL A 14 -15.55 5.08 -14.53
N LEU A 15 -15.00 5.11 -13.30
CA LEU A 15 -13.70 4.53 -13.02
C LEU A 15 -13.79 3.02 -12.70
N ASP A 16 -12.93 2.25 -13.33
CA ASP A 16 -12.70 0.84 -12.99
C ASP A 16 -11.83 0.65 -11.74
N GLY A 17 -11.09 1.67 -11.36
CA GLY A 17 -10.23 1.71 -10.18
C GLY A 17 -9.57 3.08 -10.00
N ALA A 18 -9.02 3.31 -8.82
CA ALA A 18 -8.34 4.56 -8.48
C ALA A 18 -7.07 4.33 -7.66
N VAL A 19 -6.14 5.27 -7.76
CA VAL A 19 -4.99 5.37 -6.85
C VAL A 19 -5.27 6.49 -5.85
N ALA A 20 -5.45 6.13 -4.58
CA ALA A 20 -5.63 7.08 -3.50
C ALA A 20 -4.25 7.50 -2.96
N THR A 21 -3.87 8.74 -3.19
CA THR A 21 -2.58 9.27 -2.75
C THR A 21 -2.71 9.99 -1.41
N PHE A 22 -1.95 9.53 -0.42
CA PHE A 22 -1.86 10.13 0.91
C PHE A 22 -0.51 10.81 1.10
N CYS A 23 -0.49 11.92 1.82
CA CYS A 23 0.76 12.57 2.22
C CYS A 23 1.37 11.85 3.42
N ALA A 24 2.66 11.49 3.34
CA ALA A 24 3.36 10.83 4.45
C ALA A 24 3.45 11.69 5.72
N VAL A 25 3.32 13.01 5.59
CA VAL A 25 3.35 13.96 6.71
C VAL A 25 1.94 14.28 7.22
N GLY A 26 1.03 14.64 6.31
CA GLY A 26 -0.36 15.02 6.65
C GLY A 26 -1.27 13.82 6.93
N GLY A 27 -0.95 12.66 6.40
CA GLY A 27 -1.76 11.46 6.56
C GLY A 27 -3.13 11.56 5.88
N VAL A 28 -4.15 11.09 6.59
CA VAL A 28 -5.54 11.18 6.14
C VAL A 28 -6.10 12.55 6.52
N GLU A 29 -6.27 13.40 5.52
CA GLU A 29 -6.83 14.75 5.67
C GLU A 29 -8.36 14.75 5.39
N PRO A 30 -9.11 15.78 5.84
CA PRO A 30 -10.57 15.85 5.60
C PRO A 30 -10.98 15.73 4.13
N GLN A 31 -10.14 16.25 3.22
CA GLN A 31 -10.37 16.11 1.77
C GLN A 31 -10.20 14.65 1.31
N SER A 32 -9.20 13.95 1.83
CA SER A 32 -8.97 12.53 1.56
C SER A 32 -10.17 11.69 2.01
N GLU A 33 -10.70 11.98 3.19
CA GLU A 33 -11.88 11.30 3.72
C GLU A 33 -13.11 11.54 2.84
N THR A 34 -13.36 12.78 2.40
CA THR A 34 -14.49 13.12 1.54
C THR A 34 -14.44 12.32 0.22
N VAL A 35 -13.30 12.33 -0.46
CA VAL A 35 -13.11 11.60 -1.72
C VAL A 35 -13.21 10.09 -1.50
N TRP A 36 -12.68 9.59 -0.38
CA TRP A 36 -12.77 8.18 -0.03
C TRP A 36 -14.22 7.72 0.13
N ARG A 37 -15.06 8.48 0.86
CA ARG A 37 -16.49 8.19 1.04
C ARG A 37 -17.25 8.23 -0.28
N GLN A 38 -16.90 9.14 -1.19
CA GLN A 38 -17.46 9.17 -2.53
C GLN A 38 -17.09 7.93 -3.35
N ALA A 39 -15.83 7.49 -3.26
CA ALA A 39 -15.39 6.26 -3.92
C ALA A 39 -16.10 5.01 -3.37
N ASP A 40 -16.38 4.97 -2.06
CA ASP A 40 -17.22 3.90 -1.46
C ASP A 40 -18.63 3.88 -2.07
N LYS A 41 -19.25 5.04 -2.22
CA LYS A 41 -20.59 5.18 -2.81
C LYS A 41 -20.70 4.57 -4.22
N TYR A 42 -19.63 4.64 -4.99
CA TYR A 42 -19.60 4.12 -6.37
C TYR A 42 -18.87 2.78 -6.49
N ASN A 43 -18.50 2.15 -5.38
CA ASN A 43 -17.77 0.87 -5.33
C ASN A 43 -16.52 0.87 -6.21
N VAL A 44 -15.74 1.97 -6.17
CA VAL A 44 -14.50 2.09 -6.94
C VAL A 44 -13.37 1.39 -6.20
N PRO A 45 -12.77 0.33 -6.76
CA PRO A 45 -11.60 -0.33 -6.18
C PRO A 45 -10.42 0.64 -6.08
N ARG A 46 -9.62 0.53 -5.02
CA ARG A 46 -8.52 1.48 -4.75
C ARG A 46 -7.23 0.80 -4.36
N ILE A 47 -6.13 1.41 -4.84
CA ILE A 47 -4.78 1.16 -4.35
C ILE A 47 -4.33 2.43 -3.62
N GLY A 48 -3.83 2.29 -2.39
CA GLY A 48 -3.25 3.39 -1.62
C GLY A 48 -1.79 3.65 -2.02
N TYR A 49 -1.42 4.91 -2.14
CA TYR A 49 -0.05 5.34 -2.39
C TYR A 49 0.35 6.42 -1.38
N VAL A 50 1.40 6.16 -0.60
CA VAL A 50 1.95 7.13 0.36
C VAL A 50 3.08 7.92 -0.30
N ASN A 51 2.86 9.20 -0.48
CA ASN A 51 3.75 10.12 -1.18
C ASN A 51 4.52 11.02 -0.20
N LYS A 52 5.63 11.57 -0.63
CA LYS A 52 6.46 12.53 0.12
C LYS A 52 7.13 11.92 1.36
N MET A 53 7.61 10.69 1.24
CA MET A 53 8.37 10.02 2.30
C MET A 53 9.70 10.69 2.63
N ASP A 54 10.22 11.51 1.73
CA ASP A 54 11.45 12.32 1.85
C ASP A 54 11.28 13.59 2.69
N ARG A 55 10.06 13.95 3.04
CA ARG A 55 9.79 15.18 3.79
C ARG A 55 9.91 14.98 5.30
N SER A 56 10.34 16.04 5.99
CA SER A 56 10.40 16.07 7.46
C SER A 56 9.01 15.81 8.06
N GLY A 57 8.94 14.91 9.03
CA GLY A 57 7.69 14.44 9.65
C GLY A 57 7.02 13.27 8.91
N ALA A 58 7.61 12.75 7.85
CA ALA A 58 7.05 11.62 7.11
C ALA A 58 7.00 10.35 7.98
N ASN A 59 5.83 9.71 8.04
CA ASN A 59 5.61 8.48 8.77
C ASN A 59 4.61 7.57 8.04
N TYR A 60 5.13 6.59 7.32
CA TYR A 60 4.34 5.63 6.56
C TYR A 60 3.36 4.84 7.42
N TYR A 61 3.83 4.33 8.56
CA TYR A 61 3.02 3.46 9.44
C TYR A 61 1.88 4.21 10.09
N GLU A 62 2.08 5.48 10.40
CA GLU A 62 1.02 6.36 10.90
C GLU A 62 -0.07 6.57 9.83
N VAL A 63 0.31 6.74 8.56
CA VAL A 63 -0.67 6.84 7.47
C VAL A 63 -1.46 5.56 7.33
N VAL A 64 -0.82 4.39 7.36
CA VAL A 64 -1.51 3.09 7.31
C VAL A 64 -2.49 2.94 8.48
N ARG A 65 -2.08 3.33 9.69
CA ARG A 65 -2.95 3.34 10.86
C ARG A 65 -4.17 4.24 10.67
N GLN A 66 -3.97 5.45 10.16
CA GLN A 66 -5.06 6.40 9.90
C GLN A 66 -6.03 5.91 8.82
N VAL A 67 -5.54 5.28 7.76
CA VAL A 67 -6.39 4.65 6.73
C VAL A 67 -7.32 3.62 7.36
N LYS A 68 -6.82 2.83 8.30
CA LYS A 68 -7.64 1.87 9.05
C LYS A 68 -8.63 2.54 10.00
N GLU A 69 -8.15 3.46 10.84
CA GLU A 69 -8.94 4.00 11.95
C GLU A 69 -9.89 5.14 11.52
N VAL A 70 -9.45 6.02 10.62
CA VAL A 70 -10.25 7.18 10.19
C VAL A 70 -11.15 6.82 9.02
N LEU A 71 -10.63 6.09 8.02
CA LEU A 71 -11.40 5.69 6.85
C LEU A 71 -12.21 4.41 7.06
N GLY A 72 -11.89 3.62 8.09
CA GLY A 72 -12.53 2.33 8.34
C GLY A 72 -12.19 1.28 7.26
N ALA A 73 -11.08 1.48 6.54
CA ALA A 73 -10.62 0.56 5.52
C ALA A 73 -9.81 -0.60 6.09
N HIS A 74 -9.56 -1.61 5.27
CA HIS A 74 -8.69 -2.74 5.59
C HIS A 74 -7.41 -2.66 4.74
N PRO A 75 -6.42 -1.79 5.14
CA PRO A 75 -5.20 -1.66 4.38
C PRO A 75 -4.38 -2.94 4.43
N CYS A 76 -3.91 -3.37 3.28
CA CYS A 76 -2.98 -4.48 3.12
C CYS A 76 -1.67 -3.94 2.53
N PRO A 77 -0.69 -3.52 3.35
CA PRO A 77 0.61 -3.06 2.88
C PRO A 77 1.32 -4.14 2.08
N ILE A 78 1.72 -3.81 0.86
CA ILE A 78 2.52 -4.67 -0.03
C ILE A 78 3.97 -4.21 -0.15
N GLN A 79 4.25 -3.03 0.37
CA GLN A 79 5.58 -2.43 0.41
C GLN A 79 5.76 -1.69 1.73
N ILE A 80 6.98 -1.66 2.25
CA ILE A 80 7.37 -0.83 3.39
C ILE A 80 8.56 0.06 3.00
N PRO A 81 8.71 1.26 3.59
CA PRO A 81 9.80 2.17 3.24
C PRO A 81 11.14 1.71 3.82
N ILE A 82 12.22 2.04 3.12
CA ILE A 82 13.59 1.96 3.63
C ILE A 82 14.02 3.36 4.02
N GLY A 83 14.01 3.62 5.33
CA GLY A 83 14.23 4.95 5.87
C GLY A 83 13.01 5.85 5.77
N ALA A 84 13.15 7.06 6.28
CA ALA A 84 12.15 8.13 6.21
C ALA A 84 12.87 9.48 6.23
N GLU A 85 12.19 10.52 5.79
CA GLU A 85 12.75 11.87 5.72
C GLU A 85 14.03 11.89 4.88
N GLU A 86 15.12 12.47 5.39
CA GLU A 86 16.42 12.54 4.71
C GLU A 86 17.08 11.16 4.48
N THR A 87 16.64 10.13 5.22
CA THR A 87 17.17 8.76 5.08
C THR A 87 16.35 7.89 4.15
N PHE A 88 15.23 8.40 3.63
CA PHE A 88 14.39 7.66 2.67
C PHE A 88 15.17 7.41 1.37
N LYS A 89 15.32 6.15 1.00
CA LYS A 89 16.13 5.76 -0.16
C LYS A 89 15.56 4.64 -1.01
N GLY A 90 14.45 4.06 -0.59
CA GLY A 90 13.84 2.95 -1.33
C GLY A 90 12.70 2.30 -0.57
N ILE A 91 12.30 1.14 -1.04
CA ILE A 91 11.25 0.32 -0.45
C ILE A 91 11.68 -1.14 -0.33
N VAL A 92 11.02 -1.87 0.56
CA VAL A 92 11.01 -3.34 0.53
C VAL A 92 9.71 -3.78 -0.15
N ASP A 93 9.84 -4.56 -1.22
CA ASP A 93 8.73 -5.27 -1.85
C ASP A 93 8.43 -6.53 -1.03
N LEU A 94 7.30 -6.57 -0.34
CA LEU A 94 6.91 -7.68 0.52
C LEU A 94 6.43 -8.91 -0.27
N ILE A 95 6.09 -8.75 -1.54
CA ILE A 95 5.70 -9.87 -2.41
C ILE A 95 6.93 -10.67 -2.80
N LYS A 96 7.97 -9.99 -3.24
CA LYS A 96 9.24 -10.61 -3.68
C LYS A 96 10.27 -10.78 -2.56
N MET A 97 10.08 -10.09 -1.44
CA MET A 97 11.05 -9.98 -0.34
C MET A 97 12.42 -9.50 -0.84
N LYS A 98 12.40 -8.38 -1.53
CA LYS A 98 13.57 -7.68 -2.08
C LYS A 98 13.50 -6.19 -1.77
N ALA A 99 14.66 -5.56 -1.65
CA ALA A 99 14.79 -4.12 -1.55
C ALA A 99 14.90 -3.50 -2.96
N ILE A 100 14.21 -2.39 -3.18
CA ILE A 100 14.26 -1.63 -4.42
C ILE A 100 14.75 -0.23 -4.10
N TYR A 101 15.83 0.18 -4.76
CA TYR A 101 16.43 1.51 -4.63
C TYR A 101 16.37 2.24 -5.96
N TRP A 102 15.92 3.49 -5.94
CA TRP A 102 15.97 4.37 -7.10
C TRP A 102 17.19 5.26 -7.06
N HIS A 103 17.78 5.51 -8.21
CA HIS A 103 18.97 6.36 -8.35
C HIS A 103 18.54 7.77 -8.79
N ASP A 104 18.88 8.77 -7.97
CA ASP A 104 18.43 10.16 -8.16
C ASP A 104 18.80 10.76 -9.51
N GLU A 105 19.92 10.34 -10.09
CA GLU A 105 20.44 10.85 -11.37
C GLU A 105 19.51 10.58 -12.57
N SER A 106 18.62 9.57 -12.45
CA SER A 106 17.75 9.12 -13.54
C SER A 106 16.29 9.53 -13.40
N MET A 107 15.94 10.36 -12.40
CA MET A 107 14.54 10.69 -12.05
C MET A 107 13.65 9.46 -11.87
N GLY A 108 14.18 8.37 -11.35
CA GLY A 108 13.46 7.13 -11.08
C GLY A 108 13.39 6.15 -12.26
N ALA A 109 14.04 6.45 -13.39
CA ALA A 109 14.10 5.53 -14.53
C ALA A 109 15.01 4.33 -14.24
N ASP A 110 16.10 4.56 -13.50
CA ASP A 110 17.03 3.52 -13.10
C ASP A 110 16.79 3.12 -11.63
N TYR A 111 16.66 1.83 -11.41
CA TYR A 111 16.52 1.26 -10.08
C TYR A 111 17.32 -0.03 -9.95
N SER A 112 17.71 -0.37 -8.74
CA SER A 112 18.36 -1.64 -8.42
C SER A 112 17.47 -2.48 -7.52
N ILE A 113 17.51 -3.80 -7.72
CA ILE A 113 16.87 -4.78 -6.85
C ILE A 113 17.97 -5.48 -6.07
N GLU A 114 17.91 -5.41 -4.76
CA GLU A 114 18.93 -5.90 -3.85
C GLU A 114 18.32 -6.77 -2.74
N GLU A 115 19.17 -7.44 -1.97
CA GLU A 115 18.72 -8.12 -0.77
C GLU A 115 18.25 -7.11 0.29
N ILE A 116 17.27 -7.53 1.10
CA ILE A 116 16.78 -6.68 2.19
C ILE A 116 17.92 -6.40 3.18
N PRO A 117 18.13 -5.15 3.59
CA PRO A 117 19.10 -4.83 4.64
C PRO A 117 18.89 -5.66 5.90
N ALA A 118 19.97 -6.13 6.52
CA ALA A 118 19.90 -7.02 7.67
C ALA A 118 19.11 -6.43 8.86
N ASP A 119 19.18 -5.11 9.04
CA ASP A 119 18.46 -4.37 10.08
C ASP A 119 16.94 -4.24 9.80
N LEU A 120 16.49 -4.47 8.56
CA LEU A 120 15.08 -4.44 8.16
C LEU A 120 14.49 -5.85 7.92
N GLN A 121 15.29 -6.88 7.96
CA GLN A 121 14.83 -8.24 7.66
C GLN A 121 13.68 -8.69 8.55
N ALA A 122 13.82 -8.52 9.87
CA ALA A 122 12.78 -8.89 10.83
C ALA A 122 11.48 -8.10 10.63
N GLU A 123 11.58 -6.80 10.38
CA GLU A 123 10.42 -5.94 10.10
C GLU A 123 9.73 -6.33 8.78
N ALA A 124 10.50 -6.62 7.74
CA ALA A 124 9.97 -7.08 6.47
C ALA A 124 9.23 -8.42 6.59
N GLU A 125 9.76 -9.36 7.37
CA GLU A 125 9.11 -10.64 7.66
C GLU A 125 7.80 -10.45 8.43
N GLU A 126 7.78 -9.58 9.43
CA GLU A 126 6.57 -9.23 10.18
C GLU A 126 5.48 -8.63 9.28
N TRP A 127 5.85 -7.67 8.41
CA TRP A 127 4.89 -7.05 7.51
C TRP A 127 4.45 -7.97 6.38
N ARG A 128 5.32 -8.88 5.92
CA ARG A 128 4.91 -9.94 5.00
C ARG A 128 3.88 -10.87 5.64
N ASP A 129 4.08 -11.26 6.88
CA ASP A 129 3.13 -12.11 7.61
C ASP A 129 1.76 -11.41 7.74
N LYS A 130 1.74 -10.14 8.12
CA LYS A 130 0.51 -9.32 8.16
C LYS A 130 -0.17 -9.22 6.79
N MET A 131 0.61 -9.08 5.72
CA MET A 131 0.08 -9.09 4.35
C MET A 131 -0.60 -10.43 4.03
N LEU A 132 0.07 -11.54 4.31
CA LEU A 132 -0.48 -12.89 4.04
C LEU A 132 -1.71 -13.19 4.91
N GLU A 133 -1.71 -12.78 6.18
CA GLU A 133 -2.87 -12.87 7.06
C GLU A 133 -4.08 -12.11 6.46
N SER A 134 -3.87 -10.87 6.04
CA SER A 134 -4.90 -10.06 5.40
C SER A 134 -5.44 -10.67 4.10
N LEU A 135 -4.56 -11.27 3.29
CA LEU A 135 -4.95 -11.95 2.06
C LEU A 135 -5.69 -13.27 2.31
N ALA A 136 -5.35 -13.97 3.40
CA ALA A 136 -6.04 -15.19 3.82
C ALA A 136 -7.52 -14.94 4.16
N GLU A 137 -7.87 -13.73 4.61
CA GLU A 137 -9.25 -13.35 4.89
C GLU A 137 -10.13 -13.28 3.63
N CYS A 138 -9.53 -13.05 2.45
CA CYS A 138 -10.26 -12.89 1.19
C CYS A 138 -9.98 -13.97 0.14
N ASP A 139 -9.05 -14.91 0.41
CA ASP A 139 -8.69 -15.97 -0.53
C ASP A 139 -8.45 -17.30 0.18
N ASP A 140 -9.32 -18.30 -0.08
CA ASP A 140 -9.26 -19.61 0.57
C ASP A 140 -7.97 -20.39 0.27
N ALA A 141 -7.39 -20.22 -0.93
CA ALA A 141 -6.13 -20.88 -1.28
C ALA A 141 -4.95 -20.31 -0.49
N ILE A 142 -4.94 -19.01 -0.26
CA ILE A 142 -3.97 -18.38 0.64
C ILE A 142 -4.19 -18.83 2.08
N MET A 143 -5.45 -18.86 2.54
CA MET A 143 -5.79 -19.28 3.91
C MET A 143 -5.29 -20.68 4.20
N GLU A 144 -5.53 -21.63 3.31
CA GLU A 144 -5.09 -23.03 3.49
C GLU A 144 -3.56 -23.12 3.64
N LYS A 145 -2.81 -22.49 2.75
CA LYS A 145 -1.34 -22.47 2.77
C LYS A 145 -0.76 -21.66 3.93
N TYR A 146 -1.42 -20.58 4.33
CA TYR A 146 -0.97 -19.75 5.44
C TYR A 146 -0.95 -20.52 6.76
N PHE A 147 -1.92 -21.39 6.99
CA PHE A 147 -1.97 -22.22 8.20
C PHE A 147 -1.15 -23.50 8.12
N ASP A 148 -0.89 -24.03 6.92
CA ASP A 148 -0.09 -25.23 6.73
C ASP A 148 1.40 -24.88 6.60
N ASP A 149 1.77 -24.22 5.52
CA ASP A 149 3.15 -23.77 5.26
C ASP A 149 3.15 -22.49 4.39
N PRO A 150 3.29 -21.30 5.00
CA PRO A 150 3.30 -20.03 4.27
C PRO A 150 4.41 -19.92 3.21
N SER A 151 5.48 -20.69 3.32
CA SER A 151 6.59 -20.67 2.35
C SER A 151 6.20 -21.22 0.99
N THR A 152 5.10 -21.95 0.91
CA THR A 152 4.56 -22.52 -0.34
C THR A 152 3.71 -21.55 -1.14
N ILE A 153 3.38 -20.38 -0.59
CA ILE A 153 2.58 -19.35 -1.25
C ILE A 153 3.44 -18.69 -2.34
N THR A 154 2.98 -18.76 -3.58
CA THR A 154 3.68 -18.20 -4.74
C THR A 154 3.35 -16.72 -4.95
N GLU A 155 4.20 -16.00 -5.68
CA GLU A 155 3.93 -14.61 -6.09
C GLU A 155 2.62 -14.50 -6.88
N GLU A 156 2.35 -15.44 -7.78
CA GLU A 156 1.11 -15.47 -8.59
C GLU A 156 -0.13 -15.59 -7.71
N GLU A 157 -0.10 -16.44 -6.69
CA GLU A 157 -1.18 -16.58 -5.73
C GLU A 157 -1.40 -15.31 -4.92
N ILE A 158 -0.32 -14.63 -4.51
CA ILE A 158 -0.39 -13.34 -3.82
C ILE A 158 -1.04 -12.29 -4.72
N HIS A 159 -0.62 -12.16 -5.98
CA HIS A 159 -1.22 -11.22 -6.93
C HIS A 159 -2.71 -11.50 -7.16
N THR A 160 -3.09 -12.76 -7.28
CA THR A 160 -4.49 -13.18 -7.43
C THR A 160 -5.31 -12.76 -6.21
N ALA A 161 -4.79 -13.01 -5.00
CA ALA A 161 -5.46 -12.65 -3.76
C ALA A 161 -5.57 -11.13 -3.57
N ILE A 162 -4.51 -10.36 -3.89
CA ILE A 162 -4.55 -8.89 -3.87
C ILE A 162 -5.65 -8.38 -4.81
N ARG A 163 -5.73 -8.93 -6.02
CA ARG A 163 -6.79 -8.55 -6.97
C ARG A 163 -8.18 -8.84 -6.41
N LYS A 164 -8.39 -10.01 -5.85
CA LYS A 164 -9.67 -10.37 -5.20
C LYS A 164 -10.04 -9.38 -4.11
N GLY A 165 -9.14 -9.15 -3.15
CA GLY A 165 -9.40 -8.25 -2.03
C GLY A 165 -9.59 -6.79 -2.43
N THR A 166 -8.94 -6.35 -3.52
CA THR A 166 -9.09 -4.98 -4.04
C THR A 166 -10.43 -4.78 -4.76
N LEU A 167 -10.95 -5.82 -5.41
CA LEU A 167 -12.19 -5.76 -6.19
C LEU A 167 -13.45 -6.11 -5.37
N ALA A 168 -13.29 -6.67 -4.18
CA ALA A 168 -14.38 -7.00 -3.28
C ALA A 168 -14.91 -5.74 -2.58
#